data_69fdee0fa9d9632845beba9b9c04a87e
#
_entry.id   69fdee0fa9d9632845beba9b9c04a87e
#
_cell.length_a   1.000
_cell.length_b   1.000
_cell.length_c   1.000
_cell.angle_alpha   90.00
_cell.angle_beta   90.00
_cell.angle_gamma   90.00
#
_symmetry.space_group_name_H-M   'P 1'
#
loop_
_entity.id
_entity.type
_entity.pdbx_description
1 polymer ?
#
loop_
_entity_poly.entity_id
_entity_poly.type
_entity_poly.pdbx_seq_one_letter_code
_entity_poly.pdbx_strand_id
1 'polypeptide(L)'
;MKKKTTAEMRRMTVEEFHKADKLSVAVVLDNVRSQHNIGAVFRTADAFRLRKVVLCGISACPPNQEIHKTALGAEESVDWEYFASTADAVQSLREEGYTVYAVEQAHNSIPLAELGRERLGERPVAVVLGHEVFGVSQAVVDMSDGCIEIPQYGTKHSLNVSVAAGIVLYCLSQMKVLHKRYDYAIDAGTD
;
A
#
# COMPACT_ATOMS: atom_id res chain seq x y z
N MET A 1 -2.50 -10.84 -29.72
CA MET A 1 -1.75 -10.84 -28.44
C MET A 1 -1.87 -12.24 -27.80
N LYS A 2 -0.77 -12.78 -27.26
CA LYS A 2 -0.74 -14.09 -26.55
C LYS A 2 -0.51 -13.83 -25.06
N LYS A 3 -1.23 -14.58 -24.19
CA LYS A 3 -1.02 -14.50 -22.74
C LYS A 3 0.34 -15.07 -22.36
N LYS A 4 1.05 -14.39 -21.44
CA LYS A 4 2.27 -14.95 -20.83
C LYS A 4 1.92 -16.11 -19.90
N THR A 5 2.71 -17.14 -19.91
CA THR A 5 2.65 -18.23 -18.91
C THR A 5 3.26 -17.77 -17.60
N THR A 6 3.00 -18.49 -16.50
CA THR A 6 3.58 -18.19 -15.18
C THR A 6 5.11 -18.24 -15.23
N ALA A 7 5.69 -19.18 -15.96
CA ALA A 7 7.15 -19.29 -16.13
C ALA A 7 7.75 -18.07 -16.86
N GLU A 8 7.08 -17.55 -17.88
CA GLU A 8 7.52 -16.37 -18.62
C GLU A 8 7.45 -15.08 -17.78
N MET A 9 6.63 -15.05 -16.71
CA MET A 9 6.54 -13.90 -15.82
C MET A 9 7.74 -13.77 -14.86
N ARG A 10 8.55 -14.81 -14.68
CA ARG A 10 9.77 -14.83 -13.86
C ARG A 10 9.57 -14.15 -12.51
N ARG A 11 8.55 -14.60 -11.74
CA ARG A 11 8.27 -14.04 -10.42
C ARG A 11 9.38 -14.37 -9.44
N MET A 12 9.69 -13.41 -8.57
CA MET A 12 10.68 -13.59 -7.50
C MET A 12 10.23 -14.66 -6.51
N THR A 13 11.18 -15.38 -5.95
CA THR A 13 10.96 -16.15 -4.71
C THR A 13 10.86 -15.20 -3.52
N VAL A 14 10.36 -15.68 -2.38
CA VAL A 14 10.30 -14.90 -1.13
C VAL A 14 11.70 -14.40 -0.73
N GLU A 15 12.72 -15.27 -0.87
CA GLU A 15 14.09 -14.90 -0.53
C GLU A 15 14.66 -13.80 -1.46
N GLU A 16 14.39 -13.89 -2.75
CA GLU A 16 14.77 -12.85 -3.72
C GLU A 16 14.02 -11.54 -3.43
N PHE A 17 12.72 -11.63 -3.05
CA PHE A 17 11.95 -10.48 -2.69
C PHE A 17 12.54 -9.75 -1.47
N HIS A 18 12.94 -10.48 -0.41
CA HIS A 18 13.57 -9.85 0.77
C HIS A 18 14.88 -9.12 0.43
N LYS A 19 15.65 -9.62 -0.53
CA LYS A 19 16.92 -9.00 -0.96
C LYS A 19 16.75 -7.88 -1.98
N ALA A 20 15.59 -7.78 -2.62
CA ALA A 20 15.34 -6.80 -3.68
C ALA A 20 15.13 -5.40 -3.10
N ASP A 21 15.45 -4.37 -3.90
CA ASP A 21 15.09 -2.99 -3.59
C ASP A 21 13.58 -2.85 -3.45
N LYS A 22 13.14 -2.13 -2.42
CA LYS A 22 11.73 -1.87 -2.14
C LYS A 22 11.34 -0.46 -2.57
N LEU A 23 10.11 -0.32 -3.01
CA LEU A 23 9.50 0.98 -3.17
C LEU A 23 9.40 1.66 -1.80
N SER A 24 9.88 2.89 -1.68
CA SER A 24 9.86 3.66 -0.41
C SER A 24 8.44 4.09 -0.03
N VAL A 25 7.53 3.11 0.03
CA VAL A 25 6.12 3.28 0.40
C VAL A 25 5.76 2.27 1.47
N ALA A 26 5.08 2.74 2.52
CA ALA A 26 4.41 1.91 3.52
C ALA A 26 2.89 2.08 3.41
N VAL A 27 2.13 1.04 3.74
CA VAL A 27 0.67 1.11 3.89
C VAL A 27 0.29 0.79 5.32
N VAL A 28 -0.49 1.69 5.94
CA VAL A 28 -0.98 1.57 7.31
C VAL A 28 -2.46 1.21 7.26
N LEU A 29 -2.86 0.18 7.98
CA LEU A 29 -4.24 -0.28 8.09
C LEU A 29 -4.79 0.08 9.48
N ASP A 30 -5.52 1.20 9.54
CA ASP A 30 -6.13 1.75 10.76
C ASP A 30 -7.42 1.03 11.11
N ASN A 31 -7.34 0.07 12.02
CA ASN A 31 -8.50 -0.70 12.50
C ASN A 31 -9.29 -1.42 11.38
N VAL A 32 -8.62 -1.94 10.36
CA VAL A 32 -9.28 -2.69 9.29
C VAL A 32 -9.76 -4.04 9.80
N ARG A 33 -11.09 -4.28 9.76
CA ARG A 33 -11.73 -5.48 10.33
C ARG A 33 -11.61 -6.71 9.46
N SER A 34 -11.74 -6.54 8.17
CA SER A 34 -11.81 -7.66 7.23
C SER A 34 -10.43 -8.24 6.97
N GLN A 35 -10.21 -9.43 7.46
CA GLN A 35 -8.98 -10.19 7.23
C GLN A 35 -8.72 -10.44 5.74
N HIS A 36 -9.79 -10.62 4.94
CA HIS A 36 -9.69 -10.72 3.49
C HIS A 36 -9.19 -9.41 2.85
N ASN A 37 -9.62 -8.25 3.35
CA ASN A 37 -9.11 -6.97 2.87
C ASN A 37 -7.62 -6.81 3.23
N ILE A 38 -7.23 -7.20 4.46
CA ILE A 38 -5.84 -7.19 4.91
C ILE A 38 -4.98 -8.06 3.97
N GLY A 39 -5.40 -9.30 3.70
CA GLY A 39 -4.68 -10.18 2.78
C GLY A 39 -4.59 -9.63 1.35
N ALA A 40 -5.66 -9.01 0.84
CA ALA A 40 -5.64 -8.36 -0.47
C ALA A 40 -4.66 -7.17 -0.52
N VAL A 41 -4.50 -6.44 0.59
CA VAL A 41 -3.50 -5.36 0.71
C VAL A 41 -2.09 -5.93 0.73
N PHE A 42 -1.82 -7.01 1.47
CA PHE A 42 -0.52 -7.71 1.40
C PHE A 42 -0.16 -8.11 -0.02
N ARG A 43 -1.11 -8.71 -0.75
CA ARG A 43 -0.89 -9.11 -2.14
C ARG A 43 -0.62 -7.93 -3.06
N THR A 44 -1.25 -6.79 -2.82
CA THR A 44 -1.00 -5.55 -3.56
C THR A 44 0.38 -4.98 -3.20
N ALA A 45 0.74 -5.02 -1.92
CA ALA A 45 2.04 -4.58 -1.42
C ALA A 45 3.19 -5.41 -2.02
N ASP A 46 3.02 -6.73 -2.11
CA ASP A 46 3.94 -7.62 -2.81
C ASP A 46 4.07 -7.25 -4.29
N ALA A 47 2.94 -7.11 -4.99
CA ALA A 47 2.90 -6.82 -6.42
C ALA A 47 3.67 -5.54 -6.79
N PHE A 48 3.70 -4.54 -5.93
CA PHE A 48 4.41 -3.27 -6.13
C PHE A 48 5.72 -3.17 -5.33
N ARG A 49 6.15 -4.25 -4.67
CA ARG A 49 7.34 -4.30 -3.81
C ARG A 49 7.39 -3.15 -2.80
N LEU A 50 6.32 -2.95 -2.04
CA LEU A 50 6.29 -1.94 -0.98
C LEU A 50 7.31 -2.27 0.12
N ARG A 51 7.71 -1.24 0.86
CA ARG A 51 8.63 -1.38 1.98
C ARG A 51 8.03 -2.22 3.10
N LYS A 52 6.81 -1.88 3.54
CA LYS A 52 6.13 -2.60 4.62
C LYS A 52 4.62 -2.36 4.66
N VAL A 53 3.92 -3.25 5.36
CA VAL A 53 2.54 -3.10 5.80
C VAL A 53 2.53 -2.87 7.32
N VAL A 54 1.80 -1.88 7.79
CA VAL A 54 1.64 -1.58 9.22
C VAL A 54 0.21 -1.86 9.61
N LEU A 55 0.03 -2.76 10.57
CA LEU A 55 -1.28 -3.20 11.06
C LEU A 55 -1.55 -2.53 12.40
N CYS A 56 -2.73 -1.89 12.56
CA CYS A 56 -3.03 -1.12 13.75
C CYS A 56 -4.35 -1.55 14.41
N GLY A 57 -4.39 -1.48 15.74
CA GLY A 57 -5.58 -1.67 16.53
C GLY A 57 -6.19 -3.06 16.36
N ILE A 58 -7.44 -3.12 15.89
CA ILE A 58 -8.16 -4.40 15.69
C ILE A 58 -7.79 -5.14 14.41
N SER A 59 -6.88 -4.58 13.59
CA SER A 59 -6.43 -5.26 12.37
C SER A 59 -5.70 -6.56 12.73
N ALA A 60 -6.17 -7.68 12.19
CA ALA A 60 -5.55 -8.98 12.43
C ALA A 60 -4.15 -9.05 11.81
N CYS A 61 -3.27 -9.83 12.45
CA CYS A 61 -1.89 -10.03 12.02
C CYS A 61 -1.65 -11.44 11.47
N PRO A 62 -0.68 -11.63 10.58
CA PRO A 62 -0.15 -12.95 10.28
C PRO A 62 0.52 -13.60 11.55
N PRO A 63 0.55 -14.95 11.66
CA PRO A 63 -0.10 -15.89 10.76
C PRO A 63 -1.61 -15.97 10.98
N ASN A 64 -2.39 -15.88 9.91
CA ASN A 64 -3.84 -15.93 9.97
C ASN A 64 -4.40 -16.57 8.68
N GLN A 65 -5.24 -17.60 8.81
CA GLN A 65 -5.76 -18.36 7.68
C GLN A 65 -6.64 -17.52 6.72
N GLU A 66 -7.42 -16.58 7.24
CA GLU A 66 -8.29 -15.74 6.42
C GLU A 66 -7.49 -14.67 5.67
N ILE A 67 -6.40 -14.16 6.26
CA ILE A 67 -5.42 -13.32 5.57
C ILE A 67 -4.76 -14.13 4.45
N HIS A 68 -4.28 -15.33 4.76
CA HIS A 68 -3.57 -16.20 3.80
C HIS A 68 -4.40 -16.51 2.55
N LYS A 69 -5.72 -16.72 2.69
CA LYS A 69 -6.62 -17.01 1.57
C LYS A 69 -6.58 -15.96 0.46
N THR A 70 -6.35 -14.71 0.78
CA THR A 70 -6.32 -13.59 -0.19
C THR A 70 -4.93 -13.06 -0.45
N ALA A 71 -4.04 -13.13 0.53
CA ALA A 71 -2.63 -12.76 0.40
C ALA A 71 -1.86 -13.77 -0.47
N LEU A 72 -2.22 -15.05 -0.43
CA LEU A 72 -1.59 -16.14 -1.21
C LEU A 72 -0.07 -16.23 -0.97
N GLY A 73 0.39 -16.04 0.26
CA GLY A 73 1.79 -16.07 0.66
C GLY A 73 2.49 -14.71 0.64
N ALA A 74 1.82 -13.63 0.18
CA ALA A 74 2.43 -12.30 0.17
C ALA A 74 2.76 -11.76 1.57
N GLU A 75 2.09 -12.27 2.60
CA GLU A 75 2.39 -11.97 4.01
C GLU A 75 3.72 -12.56 4.49
N GLU A 76 4.30 -13.46 3.73
CA GLU A 76 5.63 -14.04 3.98
C GLU A 76 6.74 -13.24 3.29
N SER A 77 6.43 -12.54 2.20
CA SER A 77 7.38 -11.76 1.41
C SER A 77 7.46 -10.30 1.85
N VAL A 78 6.31 -9.67 2.19
CA VAL A 78 6.25 -8.26 2.57
C VAL A 78 6.51 -8.10 4.05
N ASP A 79 7.47 -7.26 4.43
CA ASP A 79 7.72 -6.89 5.82
C ASP A 79 6.48 -6.25 6.44
N TRP A 80 6.18 -6.59 7.68
CA TRP A 80 5.06 -6.00 8.40
C TRP A 80 5.36 -5.80 9.88
N GLU A 81 4.62 -4.89 10.50
CA GLU A 81 4.68 -4.61 11.92
C GLU A 81 3.29 -4.30 12.46
N TYR A 82 3.13 -4.40 13.78
CA TYR A 82 1.86 -4.12 14.46
C TYR A 82 2.04 -3.05 15.54
N PHE A 83 1.07 -2.14 15.59
CA PHE A 83 0.91 -1.15 16.65
C PHE A 83 -0.49 -1.25 17.27
N ALA A 84 -0.55 -1.17 18.60
CA ALA A 84 -1.85 -1.14 19.29
C ALA A 84 -2.64 0.15 18.99
N SER A 85 -1.94 1.23 18.64
CA SER A 85 -2.50 2.52 18.27
C SER A 85 -1.97 2.99 16.91
N THR A 86 -2.87 3.44 16.04
CA THR A 86 -2.48 4.03 14.75
C THR A 86 -1.72 5.35 14.94
N ALA A 87 -2.01 6.09 16.00
CA ALA A 87 -1.27 7.30 16.33
C ALA A 87 0.22 7.01 16.61
N ASP A 88 0.51 5.93 17.36
CA ASP A 88 1.89 5.50 17.64
C ASP A 88 2.60 5.04 16.35
N ALA A 89 1.87 4.35 15.47
CA ALA A 89 2.40 3.95 14.16
C ALA A 89 2.76 5.17 13.30
N VAL A 90 1.89 6.17 13.25
CA VAL A 90 2.13 7.41 12.50
C VAL A 90 3.34 8.16 13.09
N GLN A 91 3.44 8.25 14.42
CA GLN A 91 4.58 8.88 15.08
C GLN A 91 5.89 8.16 14.73
N SER A 92 5.93 6.82 14.83
CA SER A 92 7.09 6.02 14.49
C SER A 92 7.53 6.21 13.03
N LEU A 93 6.57 6.19 12.11
CA LEU A 93 6.85 6.41 10.69
C LEU A 93 7.42 7.81 10.41
N ARG A 94 6.93 8.83 11.11
CA ARG A 94 7.47 10.20 10.99
C ARG A 94 8.90 10.30 11.52
N GLU A 95 9.21 9.59 12.60
CA GLU A 95 10.58 9.48 13.14
C GLU A 95 11.51 8.74 12.18
N GLU A 96 11.00 7.75 11.43
CA GLU A 96 11.72 7.10 10.33
C GLU A 96 11.85 7.97 9.07
N GLY A 97 11.28 9.19 9.07
CA GLY A 97 11.36 10.15 7.98
C GLY A 97 10.28 10.03 6.92
N TYR A 98 9.24 9.23 7.13
CA TYR A 98 8.11 9.16 6.20
C TYR A 98 7.29 10.46 6.18
N THR A 99 6.80 10.82 5.00
CA THR A 99 5.67 11.73 4.85
C THR A 99 4.40 10.88 4.91
N VAL A 100 3.49 11.19 5.83
CA VAL A 100 2.29 10.39 6.10
C VAL A 100 1.05 11.07 5.52
N TYR A 101 0.31 10.35 4.69
CA TYR A 101 -0.97 10.81 4.13
C TYR A 101 -2.12 9.92 4.60
N ALA A 102 -3.18 10.52 5.12
CA ALA A 102 -4.45 9.83 5.28
C ALA A 102 -5.14 9.67 3.92
N VAL A 103 -5.78 8.52 3.66
CA VAL A 103 -6.61 8.31 2.47
C VAL A 103 -8.07 8.40 2.92
N GLU A 104 -8.68 9.58 2.74
CA GLU A 104 -10.01 9.87 3.26
C GLU A 104 -10.67 11.02 2.47
N GLN A 105 -12.00 11.11 2.55
CA GLN A 105 -12.76 12.23 2.02
C GLN A 105 -12.80 13.34 3.08
N ALA A 106 -11.94 14.33 2.95
CA ALA A 106 -11.78 15.40 3.94
C ALA A 106 -11.78 16.78 3.28
N HIS A 107 -12.11 17.83 4.06
CA HIS A 107 -11.91 19.20 3.60
C HIS A 107 -10.43 19.44 3.32
N ASN A 108 -10.14 20.11 2.20
CA ASN A 108 -8.77 20.40 1.73
C ASN A 108 -7.92 19.14 1.40
N SER A 109 -8.56 18.00 1.15
CA SER A 109 -7.88 16.83 0.61
C SER A 109 -7.31 17.10 -0.78
N ILE A 110 -6.26 16.36 -1.12
CA ILE A 110 -5.61 16.42 -2.42
C ILE A 110 -6.22 15.30 -3.29
N PRO A 111 -6.89 15.62 -4.41
CA PRO A 111 -7.31 14.58 -5.34
C PRO A 111 -6.10 13.72 -5.76
N LEU A 112 -6.23 12.40 -5.71
CA LEU A 112 -5.13 11.48 -6.00
C LEU A 112 -4.47 11.75 -7.37
N ALA A 113 -5.24 12.18 -8.35
CA ALA A 113 -4.73 12.54 -9.68
C ALA A 113 -3.84 13.81 -9.68
N GLU A 114 -3.95 14.65 -8.66
CA GLU A 114 -3.18 15.88 -8.47
C GLU A 114 -1.97 15.69 -7.53
N LEU A 115 -1.81 14.49 -6.99
CA LEU A 115 -0.66 14.12 -6.17
C LEU A 115 0.56 13.93 -7.06
N GLY A 116 1.19 15.00 -7.48
CA GLY A 116 2.38 14.96 -8.35
C GLY A 116 3.65 14.50 -7.62
N ARG A 117 4.65 14.06 -8.39
CA ARG A 117 5.99 13.69 -7.88
C ARG A 117 6.63 14.81 -7.06
N GLU A 118 6.39 16.05 -7.42
CA GLU A 118 6.92 17.24 -6.73
C GLU A 118 6.45 17.33 -5.28
N ARG A 119 5.18 16.97 -5.01
CA ARG A 119 4.63 16.93 -3.64
C ARG A 119 5.20 15.77 -2.82
N LEU A 120 5.40 14.62 -3.45
CA LEU A 120 5.91 13.44 -2.77
C LEU A 120 7.40 13.56 -2.43
N GLY A 121 8.15 14.33 -3.22
CA GLY A 121 9.60 14.47 -3.06
C GLY A 121 10.32 13.12 -3.05
N GLU A 122 11.50 13.09 -2.46
CA GLU A 122 12.32 11.87 -2.33
C GLU A 122 12.06 11.10 -1.02
N ARG A 123 11.41 11.73 -0.04
CA ARG A 123 11.14 11.11 1.26
C ARG A 123 10.26 9.86 1.09
N PRO A 124 10.43 8.83 1.94
CA PRO A 124 9.51 7.72 1.96
C PRO A 124 8.09 8.19 2.29
N VAL A 125 7.09 7.50 1.77
CA VAL A 125 5.67 7.86 1.93
C VAL A 125 4.93 6.75 2.64
N ALA A 126 4.13 7.09 3.63
CA ALA A 126 3.16 6.19 4.23
C ALA A 126 1.73 6.66 3.90
N VAL A 127 0.86 5.72 3.58
CA VAL A 127 -0.57 5.99 3.36
C VAL A 127 -1.40 5.21 4.37
N VAL A 128 -2.30 5.90 5.06
CA VAL A 128 -3.18 5.33 6.07
C VAL A 128 -4.55 5.09 5.46
N LEU A 129 -5.02 3.84 5.50
CA LEU A 129 -6.37 3.45 5.10
C LEU A 129 -7.13 3.02 6.35
N GLY A 130 -8.36 3.50 6.50
CA GLY A 130 -9.14 3.35 7.71
C GLY A 130 -10.12 2.18 7.70
N HIS A 131 -10.85 2.09 8.80
CA HIS A 131 -11.92 1.13 9.05
C HIS A 131 -13.02 1.22 7.97
N GLU A 132 -13.59 0.08 7.58
CA GLU A 132 -14.55 -0.03 6.47
C GLU A 132 -15.84 0.80 6.65
N VAL A 133 -16.17 1.15 7.88
CA VAL A 133 -17.38 1.94 8.20
C VAL A 133 -17.05 3.35 8.65
N PHE A 134 -16.00 3.51 9.46
CA PHE A 134 -15.66 4.79 10.10
C PHE A 134 -14.55 5.56 9.40
N GLY A 135 -13.89 4.94 8.42
CA GLY A 135 -12.74 5.54 7.75
C GLY A 135 -11.52 5.69 8.67
N VAL A 136 -10.64 6.61 8.33
CA VAL A 136 -9.49 7.00 9.13
C VAL A 136 -9.96 7.89 10.29
N SER A 137 -9.52 7.61 11.51
CA SER A 137 -9.92 8.41 12.67
C SER A 137 -9.46 9.86 12.54
N GLN A 138 -10.27 10.82 13.04
CA GLN A 138 -9.95 12.24 12.94
C GLN A 138 -8.58 12.56 13.56
N ALA A 139 -8.26 11.95 14.69
CA ALA A 139 -6.95 12.14 15.33
C ALA A 139 -5.77 11.74 14.41
N VAL A 140 -5.93 10.68 13.62
CA VAL A 140 -4.91 10.25 12.65
C VAL A 140 -4.87 11.18 11.44
N VAL A 141 -6.02 11.66 10.96
CA VAL A 141 -6.08 12.68 9.90
C VAL A 141 -5.34 13.94 10.34
N ASP A 142 -5.58 14.40 11.57
CA ASP A 142 -4.96 15.63 12.12
C ASP A 142 -3.44 15.48 12.32
N MET A 143 -2.95 14.26 12.56
CA MET A 143 -1.53 13.96 12.69
C MET A 143 -0.82 13.76 11.34
N SER A 144 -1.57 13.54 10.27
CA SER A 144 -1.01 13.31 8.93
C SER A 144 -0.48 14.59 8.30
N ASP A 145 0.50 14.47 7.42
CA ASP A 145 1.09 15.60 6.68
C ASP A 145 0.14 16.10 5.56
N GLY A 146 -0.91 15.33 5.26
CA GLY A 146 -1.97 15.67 4.32
C GLY A 146 -3.00 14.56 4.18
N CYS A 147 -4.04 14.85 3.43
CA CYS A 147 -5.09 13.90 3.11
C CYS A 147 -5.20 13.74 1.58
N ILE A 148 -5.27 12.49 1.12
CA ILE A 148 -5.45 12.14 -0.28
C ILE A 148 -6.86 11.62 -0.47
N GLU A 149 -7.54 12.11 -1.49
CA GLU A 149 -8.89 11.66 -1.85
C GLU A 149 -8.91 10.99 -3.21
N ILE A 150 -9.65 9.87 -3.31
CA ILE A 150 -10.06 9.28 -4.58
C ILE A 150 -11.43 9.87 -4.93
N PRO A 151 -11.56 10.77 -5.92
CA PRO A 151 -12.85 11.34 -6.29
C PRO A 151 -13.84 10.24 -6.71
N GLN A 152 -15.07 10.32 -6.20
CA GLN A 152 -16.12 9.34 -6.44
C GLN A 152 -17.38 10.04 -6.94
N TYR A 153 -18.01 9.48 -7.96
CA TYR A 153 -19.17 10.09 -8.64
C TYR A 153 -20.41 9.18 -8.62
N GLY A 154 -20.35 8.10 -7.84
CA GLY A 154 -21.41 7.11 -7.74
C GLY A 154 -22.41 7.39 -6.60
N THR A 155 -23.24 6.41 -6.31
CA THR A 155 -24.26 6.48 -5.24
C THR A 155 -23.75 6.00 -3.88
N LYS A 156 -22.58 5.38 -3.82
CA LYS A 156 -21.99 4.88 -2.58
C LYS A 156 -21.03 5.90 -1.99
N HIS A 157 -20.93 5.91 -0.66
CA HIS A 157 -20.11 6.88 0.06
C HIS A 157 -18.63 6.55 0.08
N SER A 158 -18.25 5.27 -0.19
CA SER A 158 -16.87 4.84 -0.15
C SER A 158 -16.59 3.66 -1.07
N LEU A 159 -15.32 3.46 -1.41
CA LEU A 159 -14.79 2.24 -2.02
C LEU A 159 -14.48 1.19 -0.92
N ASN A 160 -14.44 -0.08 -1.30
CA ASN A 160 -13.84 -1.09 -0.45
C ASN A 160 -12.38 -0.71 -0.16
N VAL A 161 -11.93 -0.89 1.09
CA VAL A 161 -10.60 -0.46 1.56
C VAL A 161 -9.46 -1.09 0.77
N SER A 162 -9.56 -2.37 0.38
CA SER A 162 -8.52 -3.02 -0.42
C SER A 162 -8.50 -2.54 -1.88
N VAL A 163 -9.65 -2.12 -2.41
CA VAL A 163 -9.76 -1.48 -3.73
C VAL A 163 -9.14 -0.09 -3.68
N ALA A 164 -9.48 0.72 -2.67
CA ALA A 164 -8.87 2.03 -2.46
C ALA A 164 -7.34 1.91 -2.31
N ALA A 165 -6.87 0.94 -1.52
CA ALA A 165 -5.45 0.62 -1.38
C ALA A 165 -4.82 0.32 -2.75
N GLY A 166 -5.43 -0.55 -3.56
CA GLY A 166 -4.93 -0.89 -4.90
C GLY A 166 -4.76 0.32 -5.80
N ILE A 167 -5.74 1.23 -5.81
CA ILE A 167 -5.71 2.46 -6.62
C ILE A 167 -4.57 3.38 -6.16
N VAL A 168 -4.51 3.68 -4.85
CA VAL A 168 -3.51 4.59 -4.28
C VAL A 168 -2.10 4.03 -4.45
N LEU A 169 -1.90 2.75 -4.10
CA LEU A 169 -0.59 2.10 -4.19
C LEU A 169 -0.09 1.97 -5.63
N TYR A 170 -0.99 1.72 -6.58
CA TYR A 170 -0.64 1.76 -8.00
C TYR A 170 -0.17 3.16 -8.42
N CYS A 171 -0.92 4.21 -8.09
CA CYS A 171 -0.51 5.59 -8.40
C CYS A 171 0.85 5.93 -7.78
N LEU A 172 1.06 5.60 -6.50
CA LEU A 172 2.35 5.82 -5.83
C LEU A 172 3.49 5.04 -6.49
N SER A 173 3.23 3.82 -6.95
CA SER A 173 4.24 3.01 -7.66
C SER A 173 4.68 3.61 -8.99
N GLN A 174 3.83 4.41 -9.63
CA GLN A 174 4.19 5.14 -10.87
C GLN A 174 4.94 6.44 -10.58
N MET A 175 4.75 7.01 -9.40
CA MET A 175 5.38 8.27 -8.98
C MET A 175 6.73 8.06 -8.29
N LYS A 176 6.82 7.03 -7.43
CA LYS A 176 8.06 6.61 -6.76
C LYS A 176 8.79 5.60 -7.63
N VAL A 177 9.88 6.02 -8.23
CA VAL A 177 10.67 5.14 -9.11
C VAL A 177 11.53 4.23 -8.24
N LEU A 178 11.44 2.92 -8.44
CA LEU A 178 12.53 2.02 -8.08
C LEU A 178 13.72 2.39 -8.96
N HIS A 179 14.90 2.65 -8.38
CA HIS A 179 16.10 3.09 -9.10
C HIS A 179 16.57 2.08 -10.18
N LYS A 180 16.05 0.87 -10.15
CA LYS A 180 16.14 -0.08 -11.25
C LYS A 180 14.72 -0.27 -11.80
N ARG A 181 14.41 0.36 -12.94
CA ARG A 181 13.28 -0.06 -13.75
C ARG A 181 13.34 -1.58 -13.90
N TYR A 182 12.19 -2.24 -13.83
CA TYR A 182 12.07 -3.59 -14.32
C TYR A 182 12.65 -3.61 -15.73
N ASP A 183 13.84 -4.16 -15.89
CA ASP A 183 14.23 -4.76 -17.14
C ASP A 183 13.31 -5.98 -17.32
N TYR A 184 12.07 -5.71 -17.78
CA TYR A 184 11.47 -6.66 -18.67
C TYR A 184 12.42 -6.66 -19.87
N ALA A 185 13.45 -7.48 -19.81
CA ALA A 185 14.19 -7.82 -21.00
C ALA A 185 13.16 -8.35 -21.97
N ILE A 186 12.71 -7.46 -22.84
CA ILE A 186 12.18 -7.84 -24.11
C ILE A 186 13.44 -8.39 -24.78
N ASP A 187 13.69 -9.70 -24.62
CA ASP A 187 14.48 -10.42 -25.58
C ASP A 187 13.72 -10.21 -26.90
N ALA A 188 14.08 -9.13 -27.58
CA ALA A 188 13.92 -9.05 -29.01
C ALA A 188 14.78 -10.20 -29.52
N GLY A 189 14.10 -11.35 -29.76
CA GLY A 189 14.71 -12.45 -30.45
C GLY A 189 15.28 -11.89 -31.73
N THR A 190 16.58 -11.81 -31.78
CA THR A 190 17.34 -11.76 -33.01
C THR A 190 17.35 -13.19 -33.53
N ASP A 191 16.51 -13.48 -34.48
CA ASP A 191 16.74 -14.40 -35.58
C ASP A 191 17.02 -13.57 -36.84
#